data_a76687c53b0b0dd707d7c83f7eefa3dc
#
_entry.id   a76687c53b0b0dd707d7c83f7eefa3dc
#
_cell.length_a   1.000
_cell.length_b   1.000
_cell.length_c   1.000
_cell.angle_alpha   90.00
_cell.angle_beta   90.00
_cell.angle_gamma   90.00
#
_symmetry.space_group_name_H-M   'P 1'
#
loop_
_entity.id
_entity.type
_entity.pdbx_description
1 polymer ?
#
loop_
_entity_poly.entity_id
_entity_poly.type
_entity_poly.pdbx_seq_one_letter_code
_entity_poly.pdbx_strand_id
1 'polypeptide(L)'
;MKALSLPDTQITLAETVPAGPFAQPGAPNQANASQTPLILPAHCRVAALLKPSSDSVIKIEVWLPLTDWNGKFQAVGNGGWAGIISYGAMASALRDYYATASTDTGHASTAGNPAADAWPVSVDAVA
;
A
#
# COMPACT_ATOMS: atom_id res chain seq x y z
N MET A 1 -8.66 5.35 14.65
CA MET A 1 -7.44 4.57 14.30
C MET A 1 -6.13 5.33 14.54
N LYS A 2 -6.04 6.65 14.34
CA LYS A 2 -4.80 7.40 14.65
C LYS A 2 -4.33 7.29 16.11
N ALA A 3 -5.22 6.97 17.03
CA ALA A 3 -4.90 6.79 18.46
C ALA A 3 -4.41 5.36 18.81
N LEU A 4 -4.35 4.45 17.85
CA LEU A 4 -3.82 3.10 18.05
C LEU A 4 -2.30 3.20 18.19
N SER A 5 -1.78 2.78 19.34
CA SER A 5 -0.34 2.71 19.60
C SER A 5 0.14 1.28 19.39
N LEU A 6 1.01 1.11 18.41
CA LEU A 6 1.67 -0.16 18.12
C LEU A 6 3.18 0.02 18.27
N PRO A 7 3.91 -1.00 18.76
CA PRO A 7 5.37 -0.95 18.84
C PRO A 7 5.98 -0.61 17.48
N ASP A 8 7.00 0.23 17.47
CA ASP A 8 7.80 0.58 16.29
C ASP A 8 6.98 1.03 15.06
N THR A 9 5.73 1.50 15.29
CA THR A 9 4.78 1.84 14.24
C THR A 9 4.23 3.24 14.42
N GLN A 10 4.30 4.04 13.36
CA GLN A 10 3.69 5.36 13.29
C GLN A 10 2.58 5.36 12.22
N ILE A 11 1.32 5.50 12.65
CA ILE A 11 0.21 5.72 11.73
C ILE A 11 0.30 7.15 11.19
N THR A 12 0.60 7.29 9.91
CA THR A 12 0.76 8.58 9.24
C THR A 12 -0.54 9.11 8.68
N LEU A 13 -1.43 8.22 8.26
CA LEU A 13 -2.73 8.54 7.69
C LEU A 13 -3.79 7.54 8.16
N ALA A 14 -4.94 8.05 8.52
CA ALA A 14 -6.16 7.24 8.70
C ALA A 14 -7.34 8.11 8.27
N GLU A 15 -7.93 7.79 7.14
CA GLU A 15 -9.01 8.56 6.53
C GLU A 15 -10.08 7.66 5.93
N THR A 16 -11.28 8.19 5.81
CA THR A 16 -12.37 7.59 5.05
C THR A 16 -12.32 8.10 3.62
N VAL A 17 -12.27 7.19 2.67
CA VAL A 17 -12.33 7.48 1.24
C VAL A 17 -13.74 7.13 0.76
N PRO A 18 -14.48 8.06 0.15
CA PRO A 18 -15.82 7.78 -0.38
C PRO A 18 -15.74 6.82 -1.56
N ALA A 19 -16.86 6.15 -1.85
CA ALA A 19 -16.98 5.33 -3.04
C ALA A 19 -16.78 6.18 -4.30
N GLY A 20 -16.06 5.64 -5.27
CA GLY A 20 -15.78 6.37 -6.50
C GLY A 20 -14.66 5.75 -7.34
N PRO A 21 -14.24 6.46 -8.40
CA PRO A 21 -13.18 6.00 -9.28
C PRO A 21 -11.84 5.92 -8.54
N PHE A 22 -11.12 4.86 -8.81
CA PHE A 22 -9.79 4.65 -8.24
C PHE A 22 -8.80 5.69 -8.78
N ALA A 23 -8.15 6.39 -7.85
CA ALA A 23 -6.99 7.23 -8.13
C ALA A 23 -5.80 6.72 -7.32
N GLN A 24 -4.71 6.39 -7.99
CA GLN A 24 -3.52 5.89 -7.30
C GLN A 24 -2.91 6.99 -6.44
N PRO A 25 -2.69 6.76 -5.14
CA PRO A 25 -2.02 7.72 -4.28
C PRO A 25 -0.63 8.10 -4.80
N GLY A 26 -0.34 9.40 -4.83
CA GLY A 26 0.97 9.91 -5.26
C GLY A 26 1.22 9.91 -6.78
N ALA A 27 0.35 9.36 -7.58
CA ALA A 27 0.46 9.48 -9.02
C ALA A 27 -0.10 10.82 -9.50
N PRO A 28 0.58 11.54 -10.41
CA PRO A 28 -0.05 12.65 -11.11
C PRO A 28 -1.29 12.12 -11.84
N ASN A 29 -2.36 12.91 -11.88
CA ASN A 29 -3.61 12.55 -12.54
C ASN A 29 -3.33 12.10 -13.99
N GLN A 30 -3.05 10.83 -14.17
CA GLN A 30 -3.05 10.19 -15.47
C GLN A 30 -4.49 9.70 -15.72
N ALA A 31 -5.33 10.64 -16.07
CA ALA A 31 -6.57 10.32 -16.78
C ALA A 31 -6.15 9.77 -18.17
N ASN A 32 -5.75 8.51 -18.21
CA ASN A 32 -5.70 7.78 -19.47
C ASN A 32 -7.15 7.60 -19.90
N ALA A 33 -7.59 8.48 -20.80
CA ALA A 33 -8.95 8.61 -21.30
C ALA A 33 -9.48 7.35 -22.04
N SER A 34 -8.74 6.26 -22.07
CA SER A 34 -9.09 5.04 -22.80
C SER A 34 -9.38 3.81 -21.92
N GLN A 35 -9.27 3.94 -20.59
CA GLN A 35 -9.62 2.82 -19.70
C GLN A 35 -10.81 3.21 -18.81
N THR A 36 -11.81 2.33 -18.76
CA THR A 36 -12.92 2.48 -17.81
C THR A 36 -12.34 2.51 -16.39
N PRO A 37 -12.57 3.59 -15.62
CA PRO A 37 -12.02 3.69 -14.27
C PRO A 37 -12.59 2.59 -13.37
N LEU A 38 -11.72 1.95 -12.60
CA LEU A 38 -12.12 0.99 -11.59
C LEU A 38 -12.87 1.73 -10.48
N ILE A 39 -14.11 1.37 -10.23
CA ILE A 39 -14.92 1.95 -9.16
C ILE A 39 -14.71 1.15 -7.88
N LEU A 40 -14.31 1.83 -6.81
CA LEU A 40 -14.09 1.24 -5.50
C LEU A 40 -15.22 1.56 -4.53
N PRO A 41 -15.55 0.65 -3.60
CA PRO A 41 -16.46 0.96 -2.50
C PRO A 41 -15.82 1.95 -1.52
N ALA A 42 -16.65 2.59 -0.72
CA ALA A 42 -16.18 3.42 0.38
C ALA A 42 -15.35 2.57 1.35
N HIS A 43 -14.19 3.10 1.76
CA HIS A 43 -13.25 2.36 2.57
C HIS A 43 -12.46 3.26 3.53
N CYS A 44 -11.91 2.66 4.55
CA CYS A 44 -10.93 3.30 5.42
C CYS A 44 -9.53 3.02 4.84
N ARG A 45 -8.79 4.07 4.55
CA ARG A 45 -7.38 4.01 4.14
C ARG A 45 -6.50 4.33 5.34
N VAL A 46 -5.58 3.42 5.63
CA VAL A 46 -4.58 3.59 6.68
C VAL A 46 -3.19 3.47 6.06
N ALA A 47 -2.35 4.45 6.30
CA ALA A 47 -0.93 4.39 5.95
C ALA A 47 -0.10 4.47 7.22
N ALA A 48 0.97 3.70 7.29
CA ALA A 48 1.86 3.69 8.43
C ALA A 48 3.32 3.47 8.03
N LEU A 49 4.20 3.90 8.92
CA LEU A 49 5.63 3.64 8.88
C LEU A 49 6.00 2.68 10.00
N LEU A 50 6.73 1.62 9.67
CA LEU A 50 7.32 0.71 10.65
C LEU A 50 8.83 0.97 10.71
N LYS A 51 9.34 1.04 11.92
CA LYS A 51 10.77 1.26 12.21
C LYS A 51 11.24 0.24 13.25
N PRO A 52 11.31 -1.05 12.88
CA PRO A 52 11.73 -2.11 13.80
C PRO A 52 13.19 -2.01 14.21
N SER A 53 13.99 -1.25 13.49
CA SER A 53 15.38 -0.91 13.81
C SER A 53 15.68 0.54 13.43
N SER A 54 16.82 1.09 13.87
CA SER A 54 17.19 2.49 13.63
C SER A 54 17.42 2.84 12.16
N ASP A 55 17.75 1.85 11.35
CA ASP A 55 18.04 1.95 9.91
C ASP A 55 16.88 1.48 9.01
N SER A 56 15.80 0.94 9.61
CA SER A 56 14.64 0.47 8.86
C SER A 56 13.55 1.51 8.76
N VAL A 57 13.02 1.70 7.55
CA VAL A 57 11.80 2.48 7.29
C VAL A 57 10.95 1.70 6.30
N ILE A 58 9.88 1.09 6.78
CA ILE A 58 8.98 0.27 5.98
C ILE A 58 7.64 0.98 5.88
N LYS A 59 7.17 1.23 4.66
CA LYS A 59 5.84 1.80 4.41
C LYS A 59 4.83 0.68 4.22
N ILE A 60 3.68 0.84 4.83
CA ILE A 60 2.53 -0.05 4.65
C ILE A 60 1.27 0.75 4.35
N GLU A 61 0.39 0.16 3.59
CA GLU A 61 -0.99 0.61 3.37
C GLU A 61 -1.95 -0.51 3.72
N VAL A 62 -3.05 -0.15 4.38
CA VAL A 62 -4.15 -1.06 4.70
C VAL A 62 -5.45 -0.40 4.29
N TRP A 63 -6.27 -1.08 3.52
CA TRP A 63 -7.58 -0.62 3.08
C TRP A 63 -8.67 -1.55 3.57
N LEU A 64 -9.68 -0.98 4.22
CA LEU A 64 -10.76 -1.72 4.86
C LEU A 64 -12.09 -1.25 4.29
N PRO A 65 -12.91 -2.14 3.66
CA PRO A 65 -14.26 -1.76 3.24
C PRO A 65 -15.07 -1.24 4.44
N LEU A 66 -15.83 -0.16 4.26
CA LEU A 66 -16.69 0.38 5.32
C LEU A 66 -17.98 -0.43 5.48
N THR A 67 -18.45 -1.03 4.38
CA THR A 67 -19.67 -1.85 4.34
C THR A 67 -19.40 -3.10 3.53
N ASP A 68 -20.22 -4.10 3.71
CA ASP A 68 -20.25 -5.32 2.88
C ASP A 68 -18.92 -6.11 2.83
N TRP A 69 -18.07 -5.94 3.86
CA TRP A 69 -16.86 -6.73 3.97
C TRP A 69 -17.16 -8.23 3.84
N ASN A 70 -16.49 -8.90 2.91
CA ASN A 70 -16.73 -10.33 2.61
C ASN A 70 -16.13 -11.29 3.65
N GLY A 71 -15.60 -10.78 4.77
CA GLY A 71 -14.96 -11.58 5.82
C GLY A 71 -13.55 -12.04 5.50
N LYS A 72 -12.96 -11.61 4.37
CA LYS A 72 -11.65 -12.05 3.89
C LYS A 72 -10.64 -10.92 3.88
N PHE A 73 -9.37 -11.29 4.02
CA PHE A 73 -8.22 -10.40 3.93
C PHE A 73 -7.27 -10.89 2.85
N GLN A 74 -6.76 -9.96 2.03
CA GLN A 74 -5.77 -10.25 1.01
C GLN A 74 -4.55 -9.36 1.19
N ALA A 75 -3.44 -9.94 1.62
CA ALA A 75 -2.15 -9.28 1.54
C ALA A 75 -1.62 -9.36 0.10
N VAL A 76 -1.18 -8.22 -0.41
CA VAL A 76 -0.63 -8.10 -1.76
C VAL A 76 0.86 -7.86 -1.64
N GLY A 77 1.64 -8.77 -2.21
CA GLY A 77 3.10 -8.70 -2.22
C GLY A 77 3.65 -7.95 -3.43
N ASN A 78 4.96 -7.77 -3.42
CA ASN A 78 5.74 -7.25 -4.53
C ASN A 78 6.13 -8.37 -5.49
N GLY A 79 6.30 -8.04 -6.77
CA GLY A 79 6.90 -8.93 -7.75
C GLY A 79 8.43 -8.79 -7.75
N GLY A 80 9.16 -9.90 -7.71
CA GLY A 80 10.62 -9.88 -7.75
C GLY A 80 11.24 -9.10 -6.60
N TRP A 81 12.13 -8.18 -6.91
CA TRP A 81 12.84 -7.31 -5.97
C TRP A 81 12.22 -5.91 -5.85
N ALA A 82 11.02 -5.70 -6.34
CA ALA A 82 10.38 -4.40 -6.33
C ALA A 82 9.94 -3.99 -4.91
N GLY A 83 10.34 -2.82 -4.47
CA GLY A 83 9.86 -2.18 -3.25
C GLY A 83 8.70 -1.24 -3.56
N ILE A 84 7.54 -1.77 -3.93
CA ILE A 84 6.37 -1.00 -4.39
C ILE A 84 5.12 -1.43 -3.64
N ILE A 85 4.37 -0.45 -3.12
CA ILE A 85 2.99 -0.71 -2.68
C ILE A 85 2.14 -0.96 -3.93
N SER A 86 1.56 -2.15 -4.02
CA SER A 86 0.79 -2.60 -5.18
C SER A 86 -0.64 -2.07 -5.17
N TYR A 87 -0.79 -0.76 -5.36
CA TYR A 87 -2.09 -0.08 -5.29
C TYR A 87 -3.14 -0.65 -6.25
N GLY A 88 -2.76 -1.03 -7.46
CA GLY A 88 -3.67 -1.62 -8.44
C GLY A 88 -4.24 -2.96 -7.99
N ALA A 89 -3.41 -3.82 -7.39
CA ALA A 89 -3.86 -5.11 -6.85
C ALA A 89 -4.70 -4.93 -5.57
N MET A 90 -4.35 -3.96 -4.71
CA MET A 90 -5.20 -3.57 -3.57
C MET A 90 -6.57 -3.08 -4.04
N ALA A 91 -6.62 -2.26 -5.09
CA ALA A 91 -7.86 -1.76 -5.66
C ALA A 91 -8.75 -2.91 -6.18
N SER A 92 -8.15 -3.90 -6.86
CA SER A 92 -8.88 -5.08 -7.32
C SER A 92 -9.45 -5.90 -6.17
N ALA A 93 -8.69 -6.11 -5.09
CA ALA A 93 -9.17 -6.80 -3.90
C ALA A 93 -10.30 -6.03 -3.20
N LEU A 94 -10.13 -4.72 -3.04
CA LEU A 94 -11.13 -3.88 -2.39
C LEU A 94 -12.44 -3.81 -3.18
N ARG A 95 -12.37 -3.78 -4.52
CA ARG A 95 -13.57 -3.86 -5.39
C ARG A 95 -14.41 -5.10 -5.08
N ASP A 96 -13.76 -6.21 -4.74
CA ASP A 96 -14.41 -7.46 -4.36
C ASP A 96 -14.68 -7.55 -2.84
N TYR A 97 -14.63 -6.40 -2.15
CA TYR A 97 -14.92 -6.23 -0.72
C TYR A 97 -13.97 -6.99 0.23
N TYR A 98 -12.75 -7.28 -0.22
CA TYR A 98 -11.68 -7.75 0.68
C TYR A 98 -11.11 -6.57 1.49
N ALA A 99 -10.78 -6.83 2.74
CA ALA A 99 -9.75 -6.03 3.41
C ALA A 99 -8.40 -6.37 2.77
N THR A 100 -7.54 -5.37 2.54
CA THR A 100 -6.28 -5.59 1.83
C THR A 100 -5.14 -4.76 2.39
N ALA A 101 -3.92 -5.24 2.24
CA ALA A 101 -2.72 -4.54 2.63
C ALA A 101 -1.57 -4.80 1.66
N SER A 102 -0.65 -3.85 1.58
CA SER A 102 0.59 -3.95 0.82
C SER A 102 1.72 -3.18 1.51
N THR A 103 2.95 -3.49 1.17
CA THR A 103 4.16 -2.88 1.74
C THR A 103 5.21 -2.63 0.67
N ASP A 104 6.08 -1.64 0.90
CA ASP A 104 7.28 -1.41 0.08
C ASP A 104 8.48 -2.26 0.55
N THR A 105 8.29 -3.10 1.57
CA THR A 105 9.33 -3.98 2.13
C THR A 105 10.58 -3.27 2.65
N GLY A 106 10.51 -1.94 2.87
CA GLY A 106 11.61 -1.15 3.42
C GLY A 106 12.61 -0.62 2.37
N HIS A 107 12.34 -0.85 1.08
CA HIS A 107 13.08 -0.22 0.00
C HIS A 107 12.10 0.27 -1.06
N ALA A 108 12.07 1.58 -1.27
CA ALA A 108 11.22 2.17 -2.28
C ALA A 108 11.88 2.08 -3.65
N SER A 109 11.26 1.34 -4.57
CA SER A 109 11.67 1.35 -5.97
C SER A 109 11.02 2.50 -6.71
N THR A 110 11.78 3.22 -7.53
CA THR A 110 11.22 4.17 -8.48
C THR A 110 10.53 3.43 -9.63
N ALA A 111 9.32 3.85 -9.96
CA ALA A 111 8.56 3.25 -11.04
C ALA A 111 9.37 3.31 -12.35
N GLY A 112 9.81 2.14 -12.86
CA GLY A 112 10.48 2.03 -14.16
C GLY A 112 11.82 1.32 -14.16
N ASN A 113 12.52 1.18 -13.05
CA ASN A 113 13.75 0.41 -13.00
C ASN A 113 13.93 -0.36 -11.69
N PRO A 114 13.28 -1.51 -11.53
CA PRO A 114 13.44 -2.33 -10.32
C PRO A 114 14.88 -2.83 -10.11
N ALA A 115 15.71 -2.80 -11.15
CA ALA A 115 17.11 -3.21 -11.05
C ALA A 115 18.03 -2.08 -10.55
N ALA A 116 17.63 -0.82 -10.69
CA ALA A 116 18.45 0.31 -10.22
C ALA A 116 18.29 0.55 -8.71
N ASP A 117 17.14 0.18 -8.16
CA ASP A 117 16.85 0.28 -6.74
C ASP A 117 17.09 -1.05 -6.01
N ALA A 118 17.39 -2.11 -6.77
CA ALA A 118 17.76 -3.39 -6.24
C ALA A 118 19.18 -3.31 -5.71
N TRP A 119 19.29 -3.05 -4.43
CA TRP A 119 20.51 -3.27 -3.68
C TRP A 119 21.47 -2.09 -3.50
N PRO A 120 21.30 -1.37 -2.44
CA PRO A 120 22.42 -1.20 -1.55
C PRO A 120 22.08 -1.68 -0.14
N VAL A 121 21.31 -2.74 0.00
CA VAL A 121 21.31 -3.39 1.31
C VAL A 121 22.67 -4.04 1.40
N SER A 122 23.57 -3.45 2.19
CA SER A 122 24.76 -4.18 2.58
C SER A 122 24.30 -5.53 3.12
N VAL A 123 24.89 -6.61 2.67
CA VAL A 123 24.61 -7.95 3.18
C VAL A 123 24.67 -8.03 4.71
N ASP A 124 25.23 -7.02 5.35
CA ASP A 124 25.30 -6.83 6.79
C ASP A 124 23.97 -6.44 7.44
N ALA A 125 23.00 -5.92 6.67
CA ALA A 125 21.66 -5.59 7.16
C ALA A 125 20.70 -6.80 7.15
N VAL A 126 21.13 -7.95 6.64
CA VAL A 126 20.34 -9.19 6.52
C VAL A 126 20.83 -10.25 7.52
N ALA A 127 21.88 -9.95 8.26
CA ALA A 127 22.41 -10.83 9.31
C ALA A 127 21.64 -10.67 10.63
#